data_43f94dd982e371e96250223c755316da
#
_entry.id   43f94dd982e371e96250223c755316da
#
_cell.length_a   1.000
_cell.length_b   1.000
_cell.length_c   1.000
_cell.angle_alpha   90.00
_cell.angle_beta   90.00
_cell.angle_gamma   90.00
#
_symmetry.space_group_name_H-M   'P 1'
#
loop_
_entity.id
_entity.type
_entity.pdbx_description
1 polymer ?
#
loop_
_entity_poly.entity_id
_entity_poly.type
_entity_poly.pdbx_seq_one_letter_code
_entity_poly.pdbx_strand_id
1 'polypeptide(L)'
;LNSITEKRPFTVIQHILKHGFITTEELKEKYGYEHAPRAARDVRERGVNLVTYRVKAADGRSIAAYKFGTPVFVDDKVSKVAGRTALSKALKKALLEKYGAICFVYLQPMEKRLLQVDHRIPYEIGGEQDEKNIDCYMLLSPSANRAKSWTCEHCPNWSMRDVEFCANCFWAHPEEYTHIAGCKERQIVLTFTDNE
;
A
#
# COMPACT_ATOMS: atom_id res chain seq x y z
N LEU A 1 22.46 -1.42 -11.85
CA LEU A 1 22.62 -2.28 -10.65
C LEU A 1 23.47 -1.61 -9.56
N ASN A 2 24.36 -0.67 -9.90
CA ASN A 2 25.25 0.00 -8.93
C ASN A 2 24.53 0.94 -7.93
N SER A 3 23.25 1.20 -8.10
CA SER A 3 22.48 2.09 -7.23
C SER A 3 21.67 1.36 -6.14
N ILE A 4 21.59 0.03 -6.16
CA ILE A 4 20.84 -0.74 -5.17
C ILE A 4 21.80 -1.27 -4.12
N THR A 5 21.91 -0.56 -3.00
CA THR A 5 22.83 -0.86 -1.89
C THR A 5 22.19 -1.69 -0.79
N GLU A 6 20.87 -1.79 -0.75
CA GLU A 6 20.17 -2.53 0.29
C GLU A 6 20.24 -4.04 0.06
N LYS A 7 20.58 -4.78 1.11
CA LYS A 7 20.87 -6.21 1.07
C LYS A 7 19.72 -7.05 0.47
N ARG A 8 18.46 -6.80 0.88
CA ARG A 8 17.33 -7.64 0.49
C ARG A 8 16.99 -7.57 -1.00
N PRO A 9 16.72 -6.39 -1.61
CA PRO A 9 16.43 -6.30 -3.03
C PRO A 9 17.62 -6.72 -3.90
N PHE A 10 18.85 -6.42 -3.48
CA PHE A 10 20.06 -6.85 -4.17
C PHE A 10 20.16 -8.39 -4.24
N THR A 11 19.90 -9.09 -3.13
CA THR A 11 19.89 -10.55 -3.07
C THR A 11 18.87 -11.16 -4.03
N VAL A 12 17.64 -10.62 -4.06
CA VAL A 12 16.59 -11.10 -4.97
C VAL A 12 16.99 -10.92 -6.42
N ILE A 13 17.49 -9.72 -6.77
CA ILE A 13 17.92 -9.42 -8.14
C ILE A 13 19.06 -10.33 -8.57
N GLN A 14 20.08 -10.49 -7.74
CA GLN A 14 21.21 -11.38 -8.04
C GLN A 14 20.78 -12.82 -8.23
N HIS A 15 19.86 -13.32 -7.38
CA HIS A 15 19.36 -14.68 -7.55
C HIS A 15 18.64 -14.85 -8.88
N ILE A 16 17.75 -13.91 -9.24
CA ILE A 16 17.00 -13.99 -10.50
C ILE A 16 17.92 -13.86 -11.71
N LEU A 17 18.96 -13.01 -11.65
CA LEU A 17 19.96 -12.92 -12.71
C LEU A 17 20.71 -14.23 -12.93
N LYS A 18 21.01 -14.95 -11.86
CA LYS A 18 21.74 -16.22 -11.91
C LYS A 18 20.88 -17.42 -12.29
N HIS A 19 19.64 -17.48 -11.82
CA HIS A 19 18.78 -18.66 -11.89
C HIS A 19 17.51 -18.46 -12.72
N GLY A 20 17.24 -17.24 -13.21
CA GLY A 20 16.08 -16.88 -14.01
C GLY A 20 14.84 -16.53 -13.20
N PHE A 21 14.67 -17.08 -12.01
CA PHE A 21 13.55 -16.81 -11.12
C PHE A 21 13.93 -17.14 -9.67
N ILE A 22 13.07 -16.73 -8.74
CA ILE A 22 13.18 -17.06 -7.31
C ILE A 22 11.81 -17.41 -6.74
N THR A 23 11.73 -18.47 -5.93
CA THR A 23 10.49 -18.90 -5.29
C THR A 23 10.32 -18.32 -3.89
N THR A 24 9.10 -18.34 -3.37
CA THR A 24 8.86 -17.96 -1.97
C THR A 24 9.55 -18.90 -0.97
N GLU A 25 9.71 -20.17 -1.30
CA GLU A 25 10.46 -21.14 -0.49
C GLU A 25 11.95 -20.79 -0.48
N GLU A 26 12.55 -20.54 -1.64
CA GLU A 26 13.98 -20.18 -1.69
C GLU A 26 14.26 -18.87 -0.96
N LEU A 27 13.36 -17.90 -0.99
CA LEU A 27 13.48 -16.66 -0.22
C LEU A 27 13.53 -16.94 1.29
N LYS A 28 12.72 -17.89 1.77
CA LYS A 28 12.70 -18.29 3.17
C LYS A 28 13.90 -19.17 3.53
N GLU A 29 14.12 -20.25 2.81
CA GLU A 29 15.09 -21.29 3.19
C GLU A 29 16.53 -20.88 2.92
N LYS A 30 16.83 -20.25 1.77
CA LYS A 30 18.19 -19.85 1.40
C LYS A 30 18.60 -18.50 2.00
N TYR A 31 17.63 -17.59 2.17
CA TYR A 31 17.93 -16.20 2.55
C TYR A 31 17.31 -15.75 3.86
N GLY A 32 16.50 -16.59 4.52
CA GLY A 32 15.87 -16.30 5.81
C GLY A 32 14.80 -15.20 5.73
N TYR A 33 14.21 -14.96 4.56
CA TYR A 33 13.18 -13.93 4.38
C TYR A 33 11.78 -14.49 4.65
N GLU A 34 11.34 -14.43 5.90
CA GLU A 34 10.05 -14.95 6.34
C GLU A 34 8.86 -14.37 5.53
N HIS A 35 8.98 -13.12 5.07
CA HIS A 35 7.96 -12.44 4.26
C HIS A 35 8.42 -12.30 2.81
N ALA A 36 8.41 -13.39 2.05
CA ALA A 36 8.80 -13.42 0.65
C ALA A 36 8.10 -12.36 -0.24
N PRO A 37 6.79 -12.08 -0.12
CA PRO A 37 6.13 -11.01 -0.90
C PRO A 37 6.73 -9.63 -0.65
N ARG A 38 7.21 -9.36 0.57
CA ARG A 38 7.87 -8.08 0.89
C ARG A 38 9.20 -7.94 0.16
N ALA A 39 9.97 -9.03 0.06
CA ALA A 39 11.22 -8.99 -0.69
C ALA A 39 11.03 -8.68 -2.18
N ALA A 40 9.98 -9.23 -2.80
CA ALA A 40 9.61 -8.92 -4.18
C ALA A 40 9.10 -7.46 -4.33
N ARG A 41 8.35 -6.97 -3.36
CA ARG A 41 7.89 -5.59 -3.31
C ARG A 41 9.06 -4.61 -3.22
N ASP A 42 10.03 -4.85 -2.34
CA ASP A 42 11.22 -4.01 -2.19
C ASP A 42 12.00 -3.85 -3.52
N VAL A 43 11.98 -4.89 -4.38
CA VAL A 43 12.58 -4.85 -5.72
C VAL A 43 11.75 -3.99 -6.69
N ARG A 44 10.42 -4.14 -6.67
CA ARG A 44 9.51 -3.35 -7.52
C ARG A 44 9.56 -1.87 -7.18
N GLU A 45 9.63 -1.55 -5.90
CA GLU A 45 9.74 -0.15 -5.41
C GLU A 45 11.01 0.53 -5.90
N ARG A 46 11.99 -0.24 -6.39
CA ARG A 46 13.22 0.28 -7.04
C ARG A 46 13.15 0.28 -8.56
N GLY A 47 11.93 0.23 -9.11
CA GLY A 47 11.71 0.32 -10.56
C GLY A 47 12.08 -0.94 -11.34
N VAL A 48 12.36 -2.07 -10.67
CA VAL A 48 12.62 -3.34 -11.33
C VAL A 48 11.30 -4.09 -11.53
N ASN A 49 10.90 -4.29 -12.78
CA ASN A 49 9.68 -5.01 -13.10
C ASN A 49 9.83 -6.51 -12.76
N LEU A 50 9.11 -6.97 -11.73
CA LEU A 50 9.01 -8.38 -11.36
C LEU A 50 7.61 -8.91 -11.64
N VAL A 51 7.52 -9.97 -12.42
CA VAL A 51 6.29 -10.72 -12.65
C VAL A 51 6.16 -11.82 -11.61
N THR A 52 4.96 -11.95 -11.01
CA THR A 52 4.61 -13.06 -10.12
C THR A 52 3.91 -14.14 -10.93
N TYR A 53 4.30 -15.40 -10.76
CA TYR A 53 3.63 -16.54 -11.35
C TYR A 53 3.64 -17.73 -10.37
N ARG A 54 3.01 -18.83 -10.73
CA ARG A 54 2.91 -20.00 -9.88
C ARG A 54 3.79 -21.14 -10.41
N VAL A 55 4.49 -21.79 -9.49
CA VAL A 55 5.26 -23.01 -9.77
C VAL A 55 4.85 -24.12 -8.80
N LYS A 56 5.11 -25.37 -9.17
CA LYS A 56 4.95 -26.50 -8.27
C LYS A 56 6.21 -26.65 -7.41
N ALA A 57 6.03 -26.72 -6.10
CA ALA A 57 7.09 -27.09 -5.17
C ALA A 57 7.36 -28.61 -5.23
N ALA A 58 8.44 -29.07 -4.59
CA ALA A 58 8.80 -30.48 -4.57
C ALA A 58 7.71 -31.39 -3.95
N ASP A 59 6.92 -30.85 -3.04
CA ASP A 59 5.79 -31.53 -2.39
C ASP A 59 4.46 -31.41 -3.18
N GLY A 60 4.49 -30.86 -4.39
CA GLY A 60 3.34 -30.67 -5.27
C GLY A 60 2.48 -29.43 -4.99
N ARG A 61 2.72 -28.69 -3.90
CA ARG A 61 2.01 -27.43 -3.60
C ARG A 61 2.28 -26.38 -4.67
N SER A 62 1.31 -25.50 -4.91
CA SER A 62 1.46 -24.35 -5.79
C SER A 62 1.99 -23.16 -5.00
N ILE A 63 3.23 -22.75 -5.27
CA ILE A 63 3.89 -21.62 -4.62
C ILE A 63 4.12 -20.46 -5.59
N ALA A 64 4.26 -19.26 -5.05
CA ALA A 64 4.59 -18.10 -5.87
C ALA A 64 6.07 -18.07 -6.22
N ALA A 65 6.37 -17.62 -7.43
CA ALA A 65 7.71 -17.38 -7.94
C ALA A 65 7.76 -16.00 -8.61
N TYR A 66 8.93 -15.40 -8.61
CA TYR A 66 9.19 -14.06 -9.15
C TYR A 66 10.28 -14.15 -10.21
N LYS A 67 10.05 -13.51 -11.35
CA LYS A 67 11.04 -13.35 -12.43
C LYS A 67 11.01 -11.94 -12.97
N PHE A 68 12.04 -11.54 -13.71
CA PHE A 68 11.99 -10.26 -14.43
C PHE A 68 10.89 -10.29 -15.47
N GLY A 69 10.09 -9.22 -15.49
CA GLY A 69 9.15 -8.95 -16.58
C GLY A 69 9.84 -8.32 -17.77
N THR A 70 9.10 -8.09 -18.86
CA THR A 70 9.57 -7.32 -20.00
C THR A 70 10.03 -5.93 -19.53
N PRO A 71 11.20 -5.42 -19.96
CA PRO A 71 11.61 -4.07 -19.66
C PRO A 71 10.53 -3.09 -20.13
N VAL A 72 9.91 -2.38 -19.21
CA VAL A 72 9.06 -1.25 -19.55
C VAL A 72 10.02 -0.08 -19.68
N PHE A 73 10.28 0.36 -20.90
CA PHE A 73 10.93 1.64 -21.13
C PHE A 73 9.95 2.72 -20.72
N VAL A 74 10.07 3.19 -19.50
CA VAL A 74 9.32 4.34 -19.02
C VAL A 74 10.10 5.55 -19.48
N ASP A 75 9.43 6.42 -20.23
CA ASP A 75 9.97 7.70 -20.70
C ASP A 75 10.70 8.42 -19.54
N ASP A 76 11.78 9.11 -19.81
CA ASP A 76 12.76 9.71 -18.88
C ASP A 76 12.21 10.63 -17.78
N LYS A 77 10.89 10.77 -17.64
CA LYS A 77 10.23 11.56 -16.60
C LYS A 77 9.90 10.78 -15.32
N VAL A 78 10.15 9.48 -15.24
CA VAL A 78 9.89 8.65 -14.05
C VAL A 78 11.18 8.15 -13.41
N SER A 79 12.24 8.92 -13.44
CA SER A 79 13.45 8.66 -12.65
C SER A 79 13.39 9.32 -11.27
N LYS A 80 12.31 9.10 -10.50
CA LYS A 80 12.34 9.20 -9.05
C LYS A 80 12.15 7.82 -8.44
N VAL A 81 13.14 6.97 -8.60
CA VAL A 81 13.39 5.83 -7.71
C VAL A 81 14.06 6.38 -6.43
N ALA A 82 13.49 7.43 -5.88
CA ALA A 82 13.64 7.75 -4.48
C ALA A 82 12.55 6.95 -3.79
N GLY A 83 12.94 5.89 -3.05
CA GLY A 83 12.00 5.16 -2.22
C GLY A 83 11.15 6.15 -1.43
N ARG A 84 9.85 5.85 -1.24
CA ARG A 84 8.95 6.65 -0.41
C ARG A 84 9.68 7.10 0.84
N THR A 85 9.86 8.40 1.00
CA THR A 85 10.38 8.95 2.25
C THR A 85 9.36 8.58 3.33
N ALA A 86 9.83 7.96 4.41
CA ALA A 86 8.94 7.62 5.51
C ALA A 86 8.35 8.92 6.08
N LEU A 87 7.01 8.99 6.12
CA LEU A 87 6.31 10.16 6.66
C LEU A 87 6.75 10.44 8.09
N SER A 88 6.93 11.70 8.42
CA SER A 88 7.56 12.12 9.66
C SER A 88 6.67 11.82 10.89
N LYS A 89 7.32 11.65 12.04
CA LYS A 89 6.62 11.56 13.34
C LYS A 89 5.89 12.86 13.69
N ALA A 90 6.41 13.98 13.19
CA ALA A 90 5.82 15.31 13.40
C ALA A 90 4.46 15.41 12.69
N LEU A 91 4.37 14.95 11.43
CA LEU A 91 3.12 14.87 10.69
C LEU A 91 2.08 14.00 11.40
N LYS A 92 2.47 12.80 11.87
CA LYS A 92 1.56 11.96 12.64
C LYS A 92 1.06 12.65 13.91
N LYS A 93 1.93 13.36 14.61
CA LYS A 93 1.57 14.12 15.81
C LYS A 93 0.55 15.21 15.48
N ALA A 94 0.80 16.01 14.44
CA ALA A 94 -0.10 17.07 14.00
C ALA A 94 -1.49 16.53 13.59
N LEU A 95 -1.55 15.40 12.87
CA LEU A 95 -2.81 14.76 12.55
C LEU A 95 -3.58 14.27 13.77
N LEU A 96 -2.88 13.68 14.75
CA LEU A 96 -3.49 13.24 16.01
C LEU A 96 -3.99 14.41 16.87
N GLU A 97 -3.31 15.56 16.84
CA GLU A 97 -3.72 16.79 17.53
C GLU A 97 -4.96 17.41 16.86
N LYS A 98 -5.00 17.45 15.53
CA LYS A 98 -6.12 18.05 14.79
C LYS A 98 -7.38 17.18 14.81
N TYR A 99 -7.25 15.90 14.57
CA TYR A 99 -8.38 14.99 14.31
C TYR A 99 -8.64 13.98 15.43
N GLY A 100 -7.75 13.90 16.41
CA GLY A 100 -7.79 12.85 17.43
C GLY A 100 -7.28 11.49 16.90
N ALA A 101 -7.29 10.50 17.77
CA ALA A 101 -6.84 9.15 17.43
C ALA A 101 -7.99 8.33 16.80
N ILE A 102 -8.40 8.68 15.59
CA ILE A 102 -9.57 8.11 14.89
C ILE A 102 -9.11 7.61 13.51
N CYS A 103 -9.58 6.42 13.12
CA CYS A 103 -9.45 5.94 11.75
C CYS A 103 -10.48 6.64 10.85
N PHE A 104 -10.03 7.32 9.80
CA PHE A 104 -10.91 8.13 8.92
C PHE A 104 -11.93 7.28 8.14
N VAL A 105 -11.62 6.02 7.84
CA VAL A 105 -12.56 5.12 7.15
C VAL A 105 -13.63 4.58 8.09
N TYR A 106 -13.23 4.12 9.29
CA TYR A 106 -14.17 3.49 10.21
C TYR A 106 -14.83 4.49 11.17
N LEU A 107 -14.31 5.72 11.25
CA LEU A 107 -14.75 6.79 12.16
C LEU A 107 -14.77 6.35 13.63
N GLN A 108 -13.87 5.45 13.99
CA GLN A 108 -13.79 4.89 15.34
C GLN A 108 -12.46 5.24 15.99
N PRO A 109 -12.48 5.54 17.31
CA PRO A 109 -11.27 5.72 18.09
C PRO A 109 -10.39 4.47 18.07
N MET A 110 -9.08 4.67 17.97
CA MET A 110 -8.08 3.60 17.99
C MET A 110 -6.86 4.01 18.79
N GLU A 111 -6.08 3.01 19.23
CA GLU A 111 -4.79 3.30 19.85
C GLU A 111 -3.87 4.04 18.86
N LYS A 112 -3.27 5.14 19.31
CA LYS A 112 -2.37 5.99 18.50
C LYS A 112 -1.27 5.21 17.79
N ARG A 113 -0.75 4.14 18.44
CA ARG A 113 0.32 3.30 17.87
C ARG A 113 -0.13 2.51 16.65
N LEU A 114 -1.41 2.11 16.58
CA LEU A 114 -1.97 1.31 15.50
C LEU A 114 -2.31 2.17 14.28
N LEU A 115 -2.57 3.47 14.47
CA LEU A 115 -2.87 4.36 13.35
C LEU A 115 -1.63 4.61 12.48
N GLN A 116 -1.84 4.53 11.18
CA GLN A 116 -0.87 4.79 10.14
C GLN A 116 -1.25 6.09 9.42
N VAL A 117 -0.25 6.90 9.08
CA VAL A 117 -0.46 8.06 8.20
C VAL A 117 -0.43 7.56 6.75
N ASP A 118 -1.38 8.00 5.96
CA ASP A 118 -1.41 7.76 4.53
C ASP A 118 -1.77 9.04 3.78
N HIS A 119 -1.37 9.13 2.51
CA HIS A 119 -1.76 10.22 1.62
C HIS A 119 -3.25 10.09 1.28
N ARG A 120 -3.99 11.18 1.21
CA ARG A 120 -5.37 11.17 0.72
C ARG A 120 -5.43 10.69 -0.73
N ILE A 121 -4.66 11.32 -1.60
CA ILE A 121 -4.43 10.87 -2.98
C ILE A 121 -3.21 9.97 -2.98
N PRO A 122 -3.26 8.77 -3.59
CA PRO A 122 -2.09 7.88 -3.65
C PRO A 122 -0.85 8.60 -4.17
N TYR A 123 0.29 8.36 -3.52
CA TYR A 123 1.57 8.96 -3.91
C TYR A 123 1.90 8.75 -5.40
N GLU A 124 1.58 7.60 -5.96
CA GLU A 124 1.82 7.26 -7.36
C GLU A 124 1.02 8.13 -8.34
N ILE A 125 -0.06 8.76 -7.87
CA ILE A 125 -0.92 9.64 -8.67
C ILE A 125 -0.65 11.11 -8.34
N GLY A 126 -0.69 11.47 -7.04
CA GLY A 126 -0.54 12.85 -6.59
C GLY A 126 0.91 13.32 -6.37
N GLY A 127 1.86 12.39 -6.41
CA GLY A 127 3.28 12.70 -6.12
C GLY A 127 3.54 13.03 -4.66
N GLU A 128 4.71 13.62 -4.41
CA GLU A 128 5.14 14.04 -3.08
C GLU A 128 4.37 15.29 -2.65
N GLN A 129 3.83 15.26 -1.44
CA GLN A 129 3.08 16.36 -0.85
C GLN A 129 3.89 16.99 0.28
N ASP A 130 3.76 18.31 0.48
CA ASP A 130 4.39 18.99 1.63
C ASP A 130 3.74 18.51 2.93
N GLU A 131 4.52 17.91 3.83
CA GLU A 131 4.05 17.47 5.14
C GLU A 131 3.50 18.60 6.04
N LYS A 132 3.78 19.85 5.72
CA LYS A 132 3.17 21.00 6.40
C LYS A 132 1.69 21.14 6.05
N ASN A 133 1.28 20.69 4.87
CA ASN A 133 -0.12 20.63 4.49
C ASN A 133 -0.74 19.31 4.97
N ILE A 134 -1.11 19.27 6.24
CA ILE A 134 -1.64 18.06 6.88
C ILE A 134 -2.96 17.59 6.26
N ASP A 135 -3.67 18.45 5.51
CA ASP A 135 -4.92 18.10 4.85
C ASP A 135 -4.72 17.21 3.60
N CYS A 136 -3.48 17.03 3.15
CA CYS A 136 -3.11 16.03 2.15
C CYS A 136 -2.99 14.62 2.71
N TYR A 137 -3.15 14.44 4.03
CA TYR A 137 -2.91 13.19 4.74
C TYR A 137 -4.09 12.79 5.61
N MET A 138 -4.12 11.54 6.02
CA MET A 138 -5.15 10.99 6.90
C MET A 138 -4.60 9.89 7.81
N LEU A 139 -5.37 9.58 8.87
CA LEU A 139 -5.08 8.51 9.80
C LEU A 139 -5.93 7.28 9.48
N LEU A 140 -5.29 6.16 9.22
CA LEU A 140 -5.95 4.90 8.89
C LEU A 140 -5.54 3.77 9.84
N SER A 141 -6.47 2.86 10.10
CA SER A 141 -6.13 1.56 10.67
C SER A 141 -5.32 0.73 9.66
N PRO A 142 -4.56 -0.28 10.11
CA PRO A 142 -3.82 -1.15 9.18
C PRO A 142 -4.72 -1.86 8.17
N SER A 143 -5.96 -2.22 8.56
CA SER A 143 -6.94 -2.83 7.66
C SER A 143 -7.48 -1.86 6.62
N ALA A 144 -7.86 -0.63 7.03
CA ALA A 144 -8.31 0.41 6.12
C ALA A 144 -7.21 0.82 5.13
N ASN A 145 -5.97 0.96 5.62
CA ASN A 145 -4.84 1.30 4.76
C ASN A 145 -4.56 0.23 3.70
N ARG A 146 -4.63 -1.06 4.06
CA ARG A 146 -4.52 -2.14 3.08
C ARG A 146 -5.66 -2.16 2.07
N ALA A 147 -6.90 -1.95 2.53
CA ALA A 147 -8.07 -1.90 1.66
C ALA A 147 -7.97 -0.75 0.65
N LYS A 148 -7.59 0.44 1.11
CA LYS A 148 -7.34 1.60 0.25
C LYS A 148 -6.26 1.32 -0.78
N SER A 149 -5.08 0.83 -0.36
CA SER A 149 -3.98 0.52 -1.27
C SER A 149 -4.42 -0.48 -2.34
N TRP A 150 -5.07 -1.57 -1.93
CA TRP A 150 -5.56 -2.58 -2.86
C TRP A 150 -6.57 -2.00 -3.86
N THR A 151 -7.55 -1.24 -3.38
CA THR A 151 -8.59 -0.64 -4.24
C THR A 151 -7.98 0.36 -5.23
N CYS A 152 -7.07 1.22 -4.77
CA CYS A 152 -6.41 2.21 -5.63
C CYS A 152 -5.54 1.53 -6.69
N GLU A 153 -4.78 0.49 -6.34
CA GLU A 153 -3.93 -0.26 -7.28
C GLU A 153 -4.75 -0.98 -8.37
N HIS A 154 -6.02 -1.29 -8.11
CA HIS A 154 -6.93 -1.94 -9.06
C HIS A 154 -7.92 -0.96 -9.71
N CYS A 155 -7.84 0.31 -9.39
CA CYS A 155 -8.67 1.35 -10.00
C CYS A 155 -8.18 1.68 -11.42
N PRO A 156 -9.07 1.87 -12.41
CA PRO A 156 -8.67 2.33 -13.74
C PRO A 156 -7.81 3.60 -13.73
N ASN A 157 -8.05 4.49 -12.75
CA ASN A 157 -7.28 5.72 -12.58
C ASN A 157 -5.82 5.50 -12.18
N TRP A 158 -5.44 4.31 -11.73
CA TRP A 158 -4.04 3.97 -11.47
C TRP A 158 -3.15 4.11 -12.71
N SER A 159 -3.72 3.84 -13.89
CA SER A 159 -3.04 4.00 -15.18
C SER A 159 -3.20 5.41 -15.75
N MET A 160 -4.37 6.05 -15.57
CA MET A 160 -4.67 7.39 -16.09
C MET A 160 -3.97 8.49 -15.30
N ARG A 161 -3.78 8.29 -13.99
CA ARG A 161 -3.14 9.23 -13.06
C ARG A 161 -3.80 10.60 -12.99
N ASP A 162 -5.12 10.62 -13.07
CA ASP A 162 -5.91 11.83 -12.91
C ASP A 162 -6.05 12.17 -11.42
N VAL A 163 -5.44 13.29 -11.01
CA VAL A 163 -5.43 13.77 -9.63
C VAL A 163 -6.82 14.25 -9.21
N GLU A 164 -7.54 14.90 -10.10
CA GLU A 164 -8.87 15.46 -9.82
C GLU A 164 -9.89 14.33 -9.58
N PHE A 165 -9.80 13.27 -10.37
CA PHE A 165 -10.59 12.05 -10.13
C PHE A 165 -10.36 11.48 -8.73
N CYS A 166 -9.10 11.41 -8.29
CA CYS A 166 -8.78 10.93 -6.95
C CYS A 166 -9.23 11.90 -5.86
N ALA A 167 -9.15 13.22 -6.09
CA ALA A 167 -9.58 14.24 -5.12
C ALA A 167 -11.08 14.14 -4.81
N ASN A 168 -11.89 13.66 -5.75
CA ASN A 168 -13.33 13.45 -5.58
C ASN A 168 -13.71 12.00 -5.19
N CYS A 169 -12.72 11.15 -4.89
CA CYS A 169 -12.95 9.74 -4.59
C CYS A 169 -13.22 9.53 -3.09
N PHE A 170 -14.08 8.56 -2.77
CA PHE A 170 -14.31 8.11 -1.40
C PHE A 170 -13.00 7.89 -0.61
N TRP A 171 -11.98 7.28 -1.21
CA TRP A 171 -10.74 6.97 -0.52
C TRP A 171 -9.88 8.21 -0.17
N ALA A 172 -10.13 9.36 -0.80
CA ALA A 172 -9.47 10.61 -0.42
C ALA A 172 -10.15 11.28 0.79
N HIS A 173 -11.48 11.19 0.85
CA HIS A 173 -12.29 11.85 1.89
C HIS A 173 -13.33 10.89 2.49
N PRO A 174 -12.90 9.75 3.08
CA PRO A 174 -13.85 8.75 3.59
C PRO A 174 -14.70 9.28 4.74
N GLU A 175 -14.21 10.25 5.51
CA GLU A 175 -14.91 10.89 6.60
C GLU A 175 -16.08 11.78 6.17
N GLU A 176 -16.10 12.23 4.93
CA GLU A 176 -17.17 13.07 4.36
C GLU A 176 -18.32 12.25 3.78
N TYR A 177 -18.09 10.96 3.52
CA TYR A 177 -19.10 10.09 2.93
C TYR A 177 -20.07 9.56 3.98
N THR A 178 -21.36 9.70 3.67
CA THR A 178 -22.42 9.11 4.47
C THR A 178 -22.65 7.67 4.05
N HIS A 179 -22.16 6.73 4.82
CA HIS A 179 -22.46 5.31 4.63
C HIS A 179 -22.80 4.63 5.97
N ILE A 180 -23.50 3.53 5.92
CA ILE A 180 -24.06 2.87 7.11
C ILE A 180 -22.99 2.55 8.18
N ALA A 181 -21.82 2.11 7.76
CA ALA A 181 -20.74 1.74 8.67
C ALA A 181 -20.03 2.94 9.33
N GLY A 182 -20.10 4.14 8.74
CA GLY A 182 -19.40 5.34 9.23
C GLY A 182 -20.30 6.37 9.89
N CYS A 183 -21.60 6.22 9.78
CA CYS A 183 -22.56 7.21 10.27
C CYS A 183 -22.86 7.00 11.76
N LYS A 184 -22.29 7.85 12.62
CA LYS A 184 -22.63 7.85 14.05
C LYS A 184 -24.10 8.18 14.34
N GLU A 185 -24.75 8.88 13.42
CA GLU A 185 -26.14 9.32 13.57
C GLU A 185 -27.16 8.27 13.08
N ARG A 186 -26.72 7.27 12.34
CA ARG A 186 -27.55 6.15 11.90
C ARG A 186 -27.32 4.95 12.81
N GLN A 187 -27.80 5.02 14.04
CA GLN A 187 -28.06 3.82 14.79
C GLN A 187 -29.20 3.10 14.07
N ILE A 188 -28.93 1.93 13.52
CA ILE A 188 -29.98 1.03 13.05
C ILE A 188 -30.63 0.50 14.32
N VAL A 189 -31.73 1.13 14.71
CA VAL A 189 -32.60 0.56 15.75
C VAL A 189 -33.38 -0.54 15.04
N LEU A 190 -32.96 -1.79 15.22
CA LEU A 190 -33.75 -2.96 14.85
C LEU A 190 -34.89 -3.04 15.86
N THR A 191 -36.02 -2.47 15.53
CA THR A 191 -37.26 -2.73 16.24
C THR A 191 -37.77 -4.08 15.79
N PHE A 192 -37.60 -5.09 16.64
CA PHE A 192 -38.34 -6.35 16.51
C PHE A 192 -39.77 -6.05 16.94
N THR A 193 -40.71 -6.05 16.02
CA THR A 193 -42.11 -6.14 16.34
C THR A 193 -42.37 -7.62 16.58
N ASP A 194 -42.58 -7.98 17.86
CA ASP A 194 -43.18 -9.26 18.20
C ASP A 194 -44.60 -9.27 17.60
N ASN A 195 -44.76 -10.05 16.53
CA ASN A 195 -46.11 -10.37 16.03
C ASN A 195 -46.69 -11.44 16.97
N GLU A 196 -47.66 -11.06 17.77
CA GLU A 196 -48.60 -11.99 18.43
C GLU A 196 -49.45 -12.73 17.40
#